data_77162a4ce2dcad881567833ec35b98b2
#
_entry.id   77162a4ce2dcad881567833ec35b98b2
#
_cell.length_a   1.000
_cell.length_b   1.000
_cell.length_c   1.000
_cell.angle_alpha   90.00
_cell.angle_beta   90.00
_cell.angle_gamma   90.00
#
_symmetry.space_group_name_H-M   'P 1'
#
loop_
_entity.id
_entity.type
_entity.pdbx_description
1 polymer ?
#
loop_
_entity_poly.entity_id
_entity_poly.type
_entity_poly.pdbx_seq_one_letter_code
_entity_poly.pdbx_strand_id
1 'polypeptide(L)'
;GFEHREKKERGTFTTVISQTGIFYSLKITFKNGKTLKILDNMKKFPFSVDKIAKDFKLPIKKLKGHIDYDLFRPIGHELTQKEIEYLKNDVVIVALALKGKLDAGLTKMTRASDALADYKEIIGKNTFNSWFPILDLNLDKDCRQSYKGGFVWVNPKFQNKKIQEGIVFDVNSLYPSRMLLETLPYGNPIGYEGAYQYDHDYPLFIE
;
A
#
# COMPACT_ATOMS: atom_id res chain seq x y z
N GLY A 1 2.16 -24.69 -20.81
CA GLY A 1 2.08 -23.86 -19.62
C GLY A 1 2.63 -22.45 -19.89
N PHE A 2 2.44 -21.55 -18.94
CA PHE A 2 3.05 -20.22 -18.99
C PHE A 2 4.32 -20.23 -18.14
N GLU A 3 5.38 -19.58 -18.63
CA GLU A 3 6.63 -19.41 -17.91
C GLU A 3 6.69 -18.02 -17.26
N HIS A 4 7.30 -17.94 -16.08
CA HIS A 4 7.62 -16.65 -15.46
C HIS A 4 8.79 -16.01 -16.22
N ARG A 5 8.66 -14.74 -16.58
CA ARG A 5 9.72 -13.94 -17.21
C ARG A 5 9.75 -12.54 -16.60
N GLU A 6 10.93 -11.98 -16.46
CA GLU A 6 11.11 -10.58 -16.04
C GLU A 6 10.58 -9.59 -17.08
N LYS A 7 10.74 -9.93 -18.36
CA LYS A 7 10.26 -9.14 -19.49
C LYS A 7 8.92 -9.67 -20.01
N LYS A 8 8.11 -8.74 -20.51
CA LYS A 8 6.80 -9.02 -21.09
C LYS A 8 6.94 -9.68 -22.46
N GLU A 9 6.75 -11.00 -22.54
CA GLU A 9 6.76 -11.78 -23.77
C GLU A 9 5.43 -12.53 -23.96
N ARG A 10 5.12 -12.93 -25.20
CA ARG A 10 3.92 -13.72 -25.49
C ARG A 10 4.06 -15.15 -24.95
N GLY A 11 3.00 -15.65 -24.32
CA GLY A 11 2.97 -16.98 -23.70
C GLY A 11 3.66 -17.03 -22.32
N THR A 12 3.94 -15.86 -21.70
CA THR A 12 4.61 -15.78 -20.41
C THR A 12 3.77 -15.03 -19.38
N PHE A 13 4.21 -15.03 -18.13
CA PHE A 13 3.64 -14.17 -17.10
C PHE A 13 4.74 -13.43 -16.33
N THR A 14 4.36 -12.30 -15.76
CA THR A 14 5.19 -11.50 -14.85
C THR A 14 4.46 -11.29 -13.53
N THR A 15 5.20 -11.24 -12.44
CA THR A 15 4.65 -10.96 -11.11
C THR A 15 5.29 -9.72 -10.51
N VAL A 16 4.55 -9.05 -9.64
CA VAL A 16 5.08 -8.05 -8.72
C VAL A 16 4.91 -8.58 -7.31
N ILE A 17 6.02 -8.92 -6.69
CA ILE A 17 6.08 -9.45 -5.32
C ILE A 17 7.11 -8.60 -4.57
N SER A 18 6.80 -8.18 -3.32
CA SER A 18 7.77 -7.42 -2.52
C SER A 18 8.95 -8.29 -2.10
N GLN A 19 10.02 -7.66 -1.61
CA GLN A 19 11.16 -8.36 -1.02
C GLN A 19 10.77 -9.23 0.19
N THR A 20 9.66 -8.91 0.85
CA THR A 20 9.10 -9.67 1.98
C THR A 20 8.07 -10.74 1.54
N GLY A 21 8.01 -11.06 0.23
CA GLY A 21 7.13 -12.10 -0.31
C GLY A 21 5.66 -11.69 -0.48
N ILE A 22 5.30 -10.41 -0.27
CA ILE A 22 3.92 -9.95 -0.41
C ILE A 22 3.55 -9.82 -1.89
N PHE A 23 2.51 -10.52 -2.31
CA PHE A 23 1.98 -10.47 -3.66
C PHE A 23 1.24 -9.16 -3.95
N TYR A 24 1.46 -8.58 -5.13
CA TYR A 24 0.79 -7.38 -5.63
C TYR A 24 -0.01 -7.64 -6.90
N SER A 25 0.63 -8.25 -7.88
CA SER A 25 -0.02 -8.51 -9.15
C SER A 25 0.61 -9.66 -9.93
N LEU A 26 -0.22 -10.30 -10.76
CA LEU A 26 0.16 -11.23 -11.80
C LEU A 26 -0.34 -10.69 -13.14
N LYS A 27 0.51 -10.61 -14.14
CA LYS A 27 0.16 -10.26 -15.50
C LYS A 27 0.50 -11.39 -16.45
N ILE A 28 -0.50 -11.94 -17.10
CA ILE A 28 -0.37 -13.00 -18.12
C ILE A 28 -0.43 -12.34 -19.49
N THR A 29 0.52 -12.65 -20.35
CA THR A 29 0.51 -12.26 -21.76
C THR A 29 0.26 -13.50 -22.61
N PHE A 30 -0.92 -13.63 -23.17
CA PHE A 30 -1.30 -14.76 -24.01
C PHE A 30 -0.55 -14.77 -25.35
N LYS A 31 -0.49 -15.93 -26.01
CA LYS A 31 0.15 -16.07 -27.33
C LYS A 31 -0.46 -15.15 -28.40
N ASN A 32 -1.77 -14.87 -28.31
CA ASN A 32 -2.47 -13.93 -29.19
C ASN A 32 -2.23 -12.45 -28.88
N GLY A 33 -1.37 -12.12 -27.90
CA GLY A 33 -1.03 -10.77 -27.50
C GLY A 33 -2.00 -10.13 -26.48
N LYS A 34 -3.16 -10.75 -26.20
CA LYS A 34 -4.05 -10.29 -25.13
C LYS A 34 -3.38 -10.44 -23.77
N THR A 35 -3.78 -9.60 -22.82
CA THR A 35 -3.23 -9.62 -21.45
C THR A 35 -4.33 -9.73 -20.42
N LEU A 36 -4.08 -10.53 -19.39
CA LEU A 36 -4.88 -10.58 -18.17
C LEU A 36 -4.02 -10.07 -17.00
N LYS A 37 -4.55 -9.17 -16.21
CA LYS A 37 -3.90 -8.67 -15.00
C LYS A 37 -4.75 -9.02 -13.79
N ILE A 38 -4.17 -9.75 -12.86
CA ILE A 38 -4.76 -10.12 -11.56
C ILE A 38 -4.09 -9.26 -10.50
N LEU A 39 -4.88 -8.59 -9.67
CA LEU A 39 -4.41 -7.68 -8.62
C LEU A 39 -4.88 -8.16 -7.26
N ASP A 40 -4.05 -7.97 -6.24
CA ASP A 40 -4.46 -8.18 -4.86
C ASP A 40 -5.26 -6.98 -4.34
N ASN A 41 -6.54 -7.20 -4.06
CA ASN A 41 -7.44 -6.16 -3.56
C ASN A 41 -7.07 -5.67 -2.14
N MET A 42 -6.31 -6.41 -1.36
CA MET A 42 -5.84 -5.95 -0.04
C MET A 42 -4.96 -4.71 -0.12
N LYS A 43 -4.37 -4.43 -1.28
CA LYS A 43 -3.62 -3.19 -1.51
C LYS A 43 -4.53 -1.95 -1.61
N LYS A 44 -5.77 -2.16 -1.99
CA LYS A 44 -6.81 -1.12 -2.03
C LYS A 44 -7.66 -1.12 -0.75
N PHE A 45 -7.99 -2.30 -0.22
CA PHE A 45 -8.83 -2.51 0.95
C PHE A 45 -8.09 -3.34 2.00
N PRO A 46 -7.16 -2.77 2.79
CA PRO A 46 -6.43 -3.51 3.82
C PRO A 46 -7.30 -3.72 5.07
N PHE A 47 -8.52 -4.19 4.86
CA PHE A 47 -9.53 -4.40 5.89
C PHE A 47 -10.21 -5.74 5.69
N SER A 48 -10.83 -6.27 6.76
CA SER A 48 -11.69 -7.44 6.65
C SER A 48 -12.93 -7.14 5.80
N VAL A 49 -13.51 -8.17 5.18
CA VAL A 49 -14.73 -8.03 4.36
C VAL A 49 -15.89 -7.42 5.16
N ASP A 50 -16.03 -7.75 6.44
CA ASP A 50 -17.03 -7.15 7.33
C ASP A 50 -16.82 -5.63 7.48
N LYS A 51 -15.56 -5.21 7.67
CA LYS A 51 -15.22 -3.79 7.76
C LYS A 51 -15.45 -3.05 6.44
N ILE A 52 -15.13 -3.68 5.30
CA ILE A 52 -15.42 -3.13 3.98
C ILE A 52 -16.93 -2.90 3.83
N ALA A 53 -17.77 -3.89 4.15
CA ALA A 53 -19.22 -3.74 4.05
C ALA A 53 -19.76 -2.59 4.88
N LYS A 54 -19.23 -2.39 6.09
CA LYS A 54 -19.64 -1.32 7.01
C LYS A 54 -19.16 0.05 6.57
N ASP A 55 -17.87 0.20 6.28
CA ASP A 55 -17.23 1.48 5.96
C ASP A 55 -17.77 2.05 4.64
N PHE A 56 -18.05 1.18 3.67
CA PHE A 56 -18.65 1.57 2.39
C PHE A 56 -20.18 1.64 2.43
N LYS A 57 -20.80 1.37 3.60
CA LYS A 57 -22.27 1.38 3.79
C LYS A 57 -22.99 0.55 2.73
N LEU A 58 -22.43 -0.62 2.42
CA LEU A 58 -22.99 -1.48 1.40
C LEU A 58 -24.35 -2.07 1.85
N PRO A 59 -25.28 -2.33 0.90
CA PRO A 59 -26.58 -2.93 1.22
C PRO A 59 -26.46 -4.38 1.68
N ILE A 60 -25.29 -4.99 1.54
CA ILE A 60 -24.99 -6.37 1.89
C ILE A 60 -24.04 -6.39 3.08
N LYS A 61 -24.33 -7.24 4.06
CA LYS A 61 -23.48 -7.47 5.24
C LYS A 61 -22.78 -8.81 5.12
N LYS A 62 -21.59 -8.93 5.74
CA LYS A 62 -20.87 -10.21 5.80
C LYS A 62 -21.70 -11.24 6.57
N LEU A 63 -21.85 -12.44 5.99
CA LEU A 63 -22.46 -13.58 6.67
C LEU A 63 -21.52 -14.11 7.76
N LYS A 64 -22.10 -14.66 8.84
CA LYS A 64 -21.37 -15.24 9.97
C LYS A 64 -21.82 -16.68 10.19
N GLY A 65 -20.89 -17.55 10.61
CA GLY A 65 -21.21 -18.93 11.00
C GLY A 65 -21.58 -19.88 9.86
N HIS A 66 -21.27 -19.51 8.60
CA HIS A 66 -21.55 -20.34 7.42
C HIS A 66 -20.35 -21.17 6.96
N ILE A 67 -19.17 -20.88 7.47
CA ILE A 67 -17.94 -21.62 7.18
C ILE A 67 -17.29 -22.01 8.51
N ASP A 68 -16.98 -23.30 8.65
CA ASP A 68 -16.07 -23.83 9.64
C ASP A 68 -14.65 -23.79 9.06
N TYR A 69 -13.80 -22.93 9.59
CA TYR A 69 -12.40 -22.78 9.12
C TYR A 69 -11.48 -23.91 9.60
N ASP A 70 -11.88 -24.64 10.64
CA ASP A 70 -11.11 -25.77 11.19
C ASP A 70 -11.37 -27.07 10.42
N LEU A 71 -12.42 -27.10 9.60
CA LEU A 71 -12.74 -28.25 8.75
C LEU A 71 -11.72 -28.37 7.61
N PHE A 72 -11.01 -29.50 7.60
CA PHE A 72 -10.11 -29.83 6.48
C PHE A 72 -10.93 -30.10 5.19
N ARG A 73 -10.57 -29.41 4.11
CA ARG A 73 -11.19 -29.56 2.79
C ARG A 73 -10.16 -30.06 1.78
N PRO A 74 -10.18 -31.37 1.43
CA PRO A 74 -9.26 -31.90 0.43
C PRO A 74 -9.56 -31.36 -0.96
N ILE A 75 -8.62 -31.55 -1.89
CA ILE A 75 -8.84 -31.24 -3.31
C ILE A 75 -10.04 -32.04 -3.83
N GLY A 76 -11.00 -31.37 -4.46
CA GLY A 76 -12.24 -31.98 -4.94
C GLY A 76 -13.38 -32.01 -3.90
N HIS A 77 -13.19 -31.40 -2.72
CA HIS A 77 -14.28 -31.22 -1.75
C HIS A 77 -15.45 -30.46 -2.38
N GLU A 78 -16.64 -31.04 -2.32
CA GLU A 78 -17.87 -30.36 -2.77
C GLU A 78 -18.36 -29.38 -1.71
N LEU A 79 -18.53 -28.12 -2.11
CA LEU A 79 -19.01 -27.07 -1.23
C LEU A 79 -20.51 -27.23 -0.96
N THR A 80 -20.91 -27.09 0.29
CA THR A 80 -22.30 -27.00 0.67
C THR A 80 -22.96 -25.71 0.15
N GLN A 81 -24.28 -25.68 0.04
CA GLN A 81 -25.02 -24.49 -0.36
C GLN A 81 -24.70 -23.27 0.54
N LYS A 82 -24.56 -23.49 1.85
CA LYS A 82 -24.18 -22.44 2.82
C LYS A 82 -22.80 -21.88 2.57
N GLU A 83 -21.82 -22.73 2.26
CA GLU A 83 -20.46 -22.30 1.90
C GLU A 83 -20.44 -21.51 0.60
N ILE A 84 -21.21 -21.94 -0.40
CA ILE A 84 -21.37 -21.23 -1.68
C ILE A 84 -21.97 -19.84 -1.46
N GLU A 85 -23.02 -19.74 -0.63
CA GLU A 85 -23.63 -18.45 -0.29
C GLU A 85 -22.66 -17.52 0.44
N TYR A 86 -21.89 -18.05 1.38
CA TYR A 86 -20.86 -17.30 2.08
C TYR A 86 -19.81 -16.75 1.11
N LEU A 87 -19.25 -17.61 0.25
CA LEU A 87 -18.24 -17.21 -0.72
C LEU A 87 -18.77 -16.15 -1.71
N LYS A 88 -19.99 -16.35 -2.23
CA LYS A 88 -20.66 -15.37 -3.09
C LYS A 88 -20.83 -14.03 -2.39
N ASN A 89 -21.29 -14.05 -1.14
CA ASN A 89 -21.50 -12.84 -0.35
C ASN A 89 -20.19 -12.05 -0.18
N ASP A 90 -19.09 -12.70 0.21
CA ASP A 90 -17.78 -12.06 0.38
C ASP A 90 -17.25 -11.48 -0.94
N VAL A 91 -17.39 -12.19 -2.04
CA VAL A 91 -16.98 -11.71 -3.37
C VAL A 91 -17.81 -10.49 -3.79
N VAL A 92 -19.13 -10.51 -3.58
CA VAL A 92 -20.02 -9.40 -3.95
C VAL A 92 -19.72 -8.14 -3.12
N ILE A 93 -19.46 -8.28 -1.82
CA ILE A 93 -19.06 -7.15 -0.96
C ILE A 93 -17.81 -6.46 -1.52
N VAL A 94 -16.76 -7.22 -1.82
CA VAL A 94 -15.51 -6.67 -2.36
C VAL A 94 -15.72 -6.08 -3.75
N ALA A 95 -16.52 -6.71 -4.61
CA ALA A 95 -16.82 -6.24 -5.95
C ALA A 95 -17.59 -4.89 -5.93
N LEU A 96 -18.58 -4.74 -5.05
CA LEU A 96 -19.33 -3.50 -4.88
C LEU A 96 -18.46 -2.36 -4.37
N ALA A 97 -17.61 -2.63 -3.37
CA ALA A 97 -16.65 -1.65 -2.86
C ALA A 97 -15.65 -1.23 -3.95
N LEU A 98 -15.13 -2.19 -4.72
CA LEU A 98 -14.21 -1.93 -5.83
C LEU A 98 -14.90 -1.10 -6.92
N LYS A 99 -16.13 -1.45 -7.29
CA LYS A 99 -16.92 -0.67 -8.24
C LYS A 99 -17.05 0.78 -7.79
N GLY A 100 -17.42 1.04 -6.53
CA GLY A 100 -17.52 2.41 -6.00
C GLY A 100 -16.20 3.19 -6.09
N LYS A 101 -15.05 2.53 -5.87
CA LYS A 101 -13.74 3.16 -6.06
C LYS A 101 -13.45 3.49 -7.52
N LEU A 102 -13.77 2.57 -8.43
CA LEU A 102 -13.55 2.77 -9.87
C LEU A 102 -14.48 3.87 -10.43
N ASP A 103 -15.74 3.90 -9.99
CA ASP A 103 -16.70 4.95 -10.36
C ASP A 103 -16.26 6.34 -9.85
N ALA A 104 -15.52 6.39 -8.73
CA ALA A 104 -14.91 7.60 -8.21
C ALA A 104 -13.55 7.96 -8.87
N GLY A 105 -13.14 7.28 -9.95
CA GLY A 105 -11.88 7.54 -10.66
C GLY A 105 -10.64 6.92 -10.02
N LEU A 106 -10.74 6.25 -8.87
CA LEU A 106 -9.62 5.65 -8.14
C LEU A 106 -9.19 4.33 -8.76
N THR A 107 -8.47 4.40 -9.88
CA THR A 107 -8.15 3.26 -10.76
C THR A 107 -6.79 2.62 -10.50
N LYS A 108 -5.95 3.21 -9.63
CA LYS A 108 -4.60 2.70 -9.37
C LYS A 108 -4.63 1.45 -8.49
N MET A 109 -3.52 0.73 -8.47
CA MET A 109 -3.41 -0.54 -7.73
C MET A 109 -3.47 -0.36 -6.21
N THR A 110 -2.93 0.73 -5.69
CA THR A 110 -2.85 1.01 -4.25
C THR A 110 -3.49 2.35 -3.91
N ARG A 111 -3.92 2.51 -2.66
CA ARG A 111 -4.42 3.81 -2.16
C ARG A 111 -3.39 4.93 -2.28
N ALA A 112 -2.12 4.63 -1.98
CA ALA A 112 -1.05 5.61 -2.10
C ALA A 112 -0.85 6.07 -3.55
N SER A 113 -1.00 5.16 -4.52
CA SER A 113 -0.91 5.51 -5.93
C SER A 113 -2.11 6.33 -6.42
N ASP A 114 -3.30 6.09 -5.88
CA ASP A 114 -4.47 6.93 -6.16
C ASP A 114 -4.22 8.35 -5.58
N ALA A 115 -3.83 8.48 -4.31
CA ALA A 115 -3.55 9.76 -3.68
C ALA A 115 -2.44 10.56 -4.41
N LEU A 116 -1.38 9.87 -4.86
CA LEU A 116 -0.33 10.50 -5.65
C LEU A 116 -0.86 10.96 -7.02
N ALA A 117 -1.77 10.23 -7.64
CA ALA A 117 -2.38 10.63 -8.91
C ALA A 117 -3.24 11.88 -8.73
N ASP A 118 -4.08 11.92 -7.69
CA ASP A 118 -4.90 13.08 -7.34
C ASP A 118 -4.03 14.31 -7.03
N TYR A 119 -2.97 14.14 -6.25
CA TYR A 119 -2.03 15.21 -5.95
C TYR A 119 -1.39 15.80 -7.22
N LYS A 120 -0.94 14.91 -8.14
CA LYS A 120 -0.39 15.34 -9.44
C LYS A 120 -1.41 16.07 -10.32
N GLU A 121 -2.66 15.69 -10.24
CA GLU A 121 -3.75 16.35 -10.97
C GLU A 121 -4.02 17.74 -10.40
N ILE A 122 -4.08 17.87 -9.07
CA ILE A 122 -4.36 19.15 -8.38
C ILE A 122 -3.27 20.17 -8.65
N ILE A 123 -2.00 19.83 -8.48
CA ILE A 123 -0.88 20.80 -8.66
C ILE A 123 -0.39 20.92 -10.09
N GLY A 124 -0.78 20.01 -10.95
CA GLY A 124 -0.31 19.92 -12.33
C GLY A 124 1.01 19.15 -12.48
N LYS A 125 1.08 18.36 -13.55
CA LYS A 125 2.21 17.45 -13.80
C LYS A 125 3.57 18.17 -13.92
N ASN A 126 3.59 19.34 -14.55
CA ASN A 126 4.84 20.09 -14.75
C ASN A 126 5.36 20.64 -13.42
N THR A 127 4.48 21.19 -12.59
CA THR A 127 4.80 21.65 -11.23
C THR A 127 5.30 20.50 -10.39
N PHE A 128 4.59 19.35 -10.43
CA PHE A 128 5.03 18.16 -9.71
C PHE A 128 6.44 17.72 -10.12
N ASN A 129 6.74 17.64 -11.41
CA ASN A 129 8.05 17.19 -11.88
C ASN A 129 9.17 18.22 -11.56
N SER A 130 8.84 19.50 -11.45
CA SER A 130 9.77 20.54 -11.01
C SER A 130 10.06 20.45 -9.51
N TRP A 131 9.02 20.20 -8.70
CA TRP A 131 9.18 20.10 -7.25
C TRP A 131 9.79 18.76 -6.83
N PHE A 132 9.50 17.69 -7.55
CA PHE A 132 9.96 16.32 -7.25
C PHE A 132 10.67 15.73 -8.48
N PRO A 133 11.85 16.22 -8.81
CA PRO A 133 12.63 15.71 -9.93
C PRO A 133 13.09 14.27 -9.69
N ILE A 134 13.40 13.58 -10.78
CA ILE A 134 14.06 12.26 -10.68
C ILE A 134 15.51 12.52 -10.30
N LEU A 135 15.90 12.01 -9.14
CA LEU A 135 17.27 12.13 -8.63
C LEU A 135 18.21 11.19 -9.37
N ASP A 136 19.50 11.53 -9.39
CA ASP A 136 20.55 10.58 -9.75
C ASP A 136 20.49 9.35 -8.85
N LEU A 137 20.89 8.18 -9.38
CA LEU A 137 20.77 6.90 -8.66
C LEU A 137 21.58 6.85 -7.36
N ASN A 138 22.77 7.47 -7.32
CA ASN A 138 23.60 7.49 -6.12
C ASN A 138 22.96 8.41 -5.07
N LEU A 139 22.54 9.57 -5.48
CA LEU A 139 21.86 10.53 -4.61
C LEU A 139 20.52 9.97 -4.07
N ASP A 140 19.71 9.32 -4.92
CA ASP A 140 18.49 8.62 -4.47
C ASP A 140 18.80 7.53 -3.44
N LYS A 141 19.89 6.77 -3.66
CA LYS A 141 20.33 5.74 -2.73
C LYS A 141 20.73 6.33 -1.37
N ASP A 142 21.48 7.42 -1.37
CA ASP A 142 21.94 8.08 -0.15
C ASP A 142 20.74 8.69 0.61
N CYS A 143 19.86 9.40 -0.06
CA CYS A 143 18.61 9.89 0.53
C CYS A 143 17.75 8.75 1.13
N ARG A 144 17.69 7.59 0.47
CA ARG A 144 16.96 6.42 1.01
C ARG A 144 17.62 5.78 2.22
N GLN A 145 18.93 5.90 2.38
CA GLN A 145 19.62 5.41 3.59
C GLN A 145 19.22 6.22 4.83
N SER A 146 18.96 7.51 4.69
CA SER A 146 18.46 8.38 5.77
C SER A 146 16.99 8.16 6.09
N TYR A 147 16.20 7.57 5.15
CA TYR A 147 14.81 7.28 5.36
C TYR A 147 14.64 6.09 6.33
N LYS A 148 14.50 6.42 7.59
CA LYS A 148 14.27 5.46 8.68
C LYS A 148 12.81 5.48 9.11
N GLY A 149 12.31 4.37 9.65
CA GLY A 149 11.04 4.35 10.38
C GLY A 149 11.10 5.16 11.67
N GLY A 150 9.97 5.28 12.37
CA GLY A 150 9.93 5.94 13.66
C GLY A 150 10.92 5.33 14.66
N PHE A 151 11.51 6.17 15.49
CA PHE A 151 12.39 5.71 16.56
C PHE A 151 11.59 4.89 17.59
N VAL A 152 11.98 3.65 17.79
CA VAL A 152 11.37 2.75 18.76
C VAL A 152 12.38 2.46 19.87
N TRP A 153 12.02 2.80 21.09
CA TRP A 153 12.85 2.60 22.25
C TRP A 153 12.06 2.01 23.41
N VAL A 154 12.67 1.06 24.10
CA VAL A 154 12.14 0.49 25.33
C VAL A 154 13.06 0.83 26.49
N ASN A 155 12.54 1.43 27.55
CA ASN A 155 13.30 1.71 28.73
C ASN A 155 13.84 0.39 29.32
N PRO A 156 15.17 0.22 29.46
CA PRO A 156 15.78 -1.01 29.96
C PRO A 156 15.27 -1.49 31.32
N LYS A 157 14.81 -0.55 32.17
CA LYS A 157 14.21 -0.89 33.49
C LYS A 157 12.94 -1.73 33.38
N PHE A 158 12.21 -1.61 32.25
CA PHE A 158 10.94 -2.28 32.01
C PHE A 158 11.01 -3.37 30.94
N GLN A 159 12.18 -3.57 30.33
CA GLN A 159 12.40 -4.61 29.35
C GLN A 159 12.11 -6.00 29.94
N ASN A 160 11.36 -6.82 29.24
CA ASN A 160 10.92 -8.16 29.65
C ASN A 160 10.14 -8.20 30.98
N LYS A 161 9.59 -7.07 31.45
CA LYS A 161 8.73 -7.02 32.63
C LYS A 161 7.28 -6.83 32.24
N LYS A 162 6.38 -7.53 32.93
CA LYS A 162 4.94 -7.29 32.83
C LYS A 162 4.58 -6.05 33.65
N ILE A 163 4.10 -5.01 32.98
CA ILE A 163 3.60 -3.80 33.61
C ILE A 163 2.09 -4.00 33.84
N GLN A 164 1.62 -3.80 35.07
CA GLN A 164 0.22 -4.04 35.43
C GLN A 164 -0.67 -2.88 34.99
N GLU A 165 -0.18 -1.66 35.11
CA GLU A 165 -0.94 -0.44 34.75
C GLU A 165 -0.05 0.50 33.94
N GLY A 166 -0.63 1.17 32.95
CA GLY A 166 0.06 2.12 32.11
C GLY A 166 -0.92 2.97 31.30
N ILE A 167 -0.45 4.12 30.85
CA ILE A 167 -1.21 5.01 29.97
C ILE A 167 -0.53 5.00 28.60
N VAL A 168 -1.31 4.86 27.55
CA VAL A 168 -0.85 4.96 26.16
C VAL A 168 -1.28 6.30 25.61
N PHE A 169 -0.31 7.05 25.10
CA PHE A 169 -0.56 8.30 24.37
C PHE A 169 -0.27 8.09 22.89
N ASP A 170 -1.12 8.65 22.04
CA ASP A 170 -0.92 8.70 20.60
C ASP A 170 -1.21 10.11 20.09
N VAL A 171 -0.47 10.53 19.06
CA VAL A 171 -0.72 11.82 18.41
C VAL A 171 -1.54 11.56 17.15
N ASN A 172 -2.79 11.97 17.18
CA ASN A 172 -3.71 11.80 16.07
C ASN A 172 -3.14 12.39 14.77
N SER A 173 -3.01 11.53 13.76
CA SER A 173 -2.54 11.93 12.43
C SER A 173 -1.22 12.71 12.45
N LEU A 174 -0.23 12.26 13.24
CA LEU A 174 1.05 12.97 13.39
C LEU A 174 1.69 13.32 12.04
N TYR A 175 1.86 12.36 11.13
CA TYR A 175 2.45 12.62 9.82
C TYR A 175 1.64 13.60 8.98
N PRO A 176 0.31 13.43 8.79
CA PRO A 176 -0.49 14.42 8.08
C PRO A 176 -0.45 15.82 8.68
N SER A 177 -0.47 15.94 10.02
CA SER A 177 -0.40 17.24 10.69
C SER A 177 0.95 17.93 10.46
N ARG A 178 2.07 17.17 10.49
CA ARG A 178 3.40 17.71 10.18
C ARG A 178 3.53 18.10 8.71
N MET A 179 3.02 17.29 7.80
CA MET A 179 2.99 17.64 6.37
C MET A 179 2.20 18.92 6.08
N LEU A 180 1.18 19.24 6.90
CA LEU A 180 0.38 20.45 6.74
C LEU A 180 1.04 21.69 7.38
N LEU A 181 1.69 21.52 8.52
CA LEU A 181 2.13 22.61 9.38
C LEU A 181 3.62 22.95 9.21
N GLU A 182 4.42 22.02 8.71
CA GLU A 182 5.87 22.19 8.62
C GLU A 182 6.31 22.51 7.19
N THR A 183 7.47 23.12 7.07
CA THR A 183 8.12 23.32 5.78
C THR A 183 8.77 22.00 5.33
N LEU A 184 8.43 21.57 4.12
CA LEU A 184 8.97 20.35 3.53
C LEU A 184 9.93 20.68 2.39
N PRO A 185 11.02 19.91 2.23
CA PRO A 185 11.98 20.12 1.15
C PRO A 185 11.39 19.76 -0.21
N TYR A 186 11.77 20.49 -1.25
CA TYR A 186 11.44 20.19 -2.63
C TYR A 186 12.59 20.58 -3.57
N GLY A 187 12.55 20.11 -4.81
CA GLY A 187 13.59 20.38 -5.81
C GLY A 187 14.77 19.41 -5.72
N ASN A 188 15.88 19.78 -6.34
CA ASN A 188 17.11 19.00 -6.32
C ASN A 188 17.88 19.26 -5.03
N PRO A 189 18.25 18.21 -4.27
CA PRO A 189 19.13 18.36 -3.13
C PRO A 189 20.55 18.75 -3.60
N ILE A 190 21.27 19.45 -2.76
CA ILE A 190 22.68 19.80 -2.95
C ILE A 190 23.49 19.00 -1.95
N GLY A 191 24.47 18.24 -2.43
CA GLY A 191 25.43 17.54 -1.58
C GLY A 191 26.45 18.51 -1.02
N TYR A 192 26.75 18.38 0.27
CA TYR A 192 27.75 19.15 0.96
C TYR A 192 28.56 18.23 1.89
N GLU A 193 29.89 18.36 1.87
CA GLU A 193 30.77 17.65 2.79
C GLU A 193 31.47 18.67 3.70
N GLY A 194 31.30 18.53 5.01
CA GLY A 194 31.91 19.42 6.00
C GLY A 194 31.04 19.62 7.23
N ALA A 195 31.50 20.48 8.14
CA ALA A 195 30.71 20.85 9.31
C ALA A 195 29.46 21.63 8.88
N TYR A 196 28.33 21.32 9.49
CA TYR A 196 27.07 22.03 9.22
C TYR A 196 27.24 23.54 9.44
N GLN A 197 26.81 24.31 8.45
CA GLN A 197 26.69 25.75 8.55
C GLN A 197 25.24 26.11 8.18
N TYR A 198 24.60 26.89 9.04
CA TYR A 198 23.26 27.37 8.75
C TYR A 198 23.27 28.28 7.53
N ASP A 199 22.47 27.97 6.54
CA ASP A 199 22.28 28.75 5.34
C ASP A 199 20.80 29.08 5.18
N HIS A 200 20.47 30.37 4.95
CA HIS A 200 19.10 30.83 4.76
C HIS A 200 18.44 30.28 3.48
N ASP A 201 19.25 30.05 2.43
CA ASP A 201 18.76 29.54 1.15
C ASP A 201 18.57 28.02 1.19
N TYR A 202 19.26 27.32 2.12
CA TYR A 202 19.19 25.86 2.31
C TYR A 202 18.98 25.52 3.79
N PRO A 203 17.79 25.85 4.34
CA PRO A 203 17.55 25.73 5.78
C PRO A 203 17.37 24.31 6.27
N LEU A 204 17.28 23.33 5.36
CA LEU A 204 17.12 21.93 5.70
C LEU A 204 18.40 21.14 5.41
N PHE A 205 18.86 20.45 6.41
CA PHE A 205 20.01 19.57 6.38
C PHE A 205 19.59 18.13 6.67
N ILE A 206 20.18 17.17 5.95
CA ILE A 206 19.98 15.73 6.15
C ILE A 206 21.34 15.11 6.29
N GLU A 207 21.63 14.59 7.47
CA GLU A 207 22.85 13.86 7.80
C GLU A 207 22.68 12.34 7.65
#